data_c8b29f46027619f7a86a5b79a0794c8c
#
_entry.id   c8b29f46027619f7a86a5b79a0794c8c
#
_cell.length_a   1.000
_cell.length_b   1.000
_cell.length_c   1.000
_cell.angle_alpha   90.00
_cell.angle_beta   90.00
_cell.angle_gamma   90.00
#
_symmetry.space_group_name_H-M   'P 1'
#
loop_
_entity.id
_entity.type
_entity.pdbx_description
1 polymer ?
#
loop_
_entity_poly.entity_id
_entity_poly.type
_entity_poly.pdbx_seq_one_letter_code
_entity_poly.pdbx_strand_id
1 'polypeptide(L)'
;MSDPDRHHFLPRFYLSRWGNARDDISTFSRKRGKLFVREYAPRTIGAERGLYALKGVAPEHRNAIERDFMGPEIDDPAAQALRVLLGEKPLDFPMALRMAWVRFLMSLLVRLPGQLRKIKADATQTLATEMARRPEDYEQIRRPTDPPTLMEFLHARGLGP
;
A
#
# COMPACT_ATOMS: atom_id res chain seq x y z
N MET A 1 -18.44 -6.82 8.83
CA MET A 1 -17.23 -6.14 9.31
C MET A 1 -16.15 -6.30 8.26
N SER A 2 -15.42 -5.23 7.90
CA SER A 2 -14.26 -5.34 6.99
C SER A 2 -13.10 -5.98 7.75
N ASP A 3 -12.38 -6.90 7.09
CA ASP A 3 -11.15 -7.50 7.64
C ASP A 3 -10.08 -6.40 7.74
N PRO A 4 -9.63 -5.98 8.94
CA PRO A 4 -8.68 -4.89 9.12
C PRO A 4 -7.30 -5.20 8.53
N ASP A 5 -7.00 -6.47 8.28
CA ASP A 5 -5.74 -6.88 7.65
C ASP A 5 -5.80 -6.87 6.12
N ARG A 6 -6.95 -6.56 5.53
CA ARG A 6 -7.11 -6.54 4.08
C ARG A 6 -6.91 -5.13 3.55
N HIS A 7 -5.70 -4.83 3.11
CA HIS A 7 -5.29 -3.52 2.62
C HIS A 7 -5.53 -3.39 1.12
N HIS A 8 -6.20 -2.30 0.70
CA HIS A 8 -6.53 -2.07 -0.70
C HIS A 8 -5.41 -1.28 -1.39
N PHE A 9 -4.79 -1.89 -2.41
CA PHE A 9 -3.88 -1.20 -3.33
C PHE A 9 -4.62 -0.50 -4.48
N LEU A 10 -5.87 -0.91 -4.74
CA LEU A 10 -6.84 -0.17 -5.54
C LEU A 10 -8.06 0.12 -4.65
N PRO A 11 -8.27 1.38 -4.21
CA PRO A 11 -9.32 1.71 -3.25
C PRO A 11 -10.72 1.45 -3.78
N ARG A 12 -11.59 1.05 -2.87
CA ARG A 12 -12.99 0.69 -3.19
C ARG A 12 -13.75 1.84 -3.86
N PHE A 13 -13.57 3.08 -3.38
CA PHE A 13 -14.24 4.26 -3.95
C PHE A 13 -13.88 4.48 -5.42
N TYR A 14 -12.64 4.16 -5.78
CA TYR A 14 -12.15 4.23 -7.16
C TYR A 14 -12.69 3.07 -7.98
N LEU A 15 -12.56 1.83 -7.50
CA LEU A 15 -13.04 0.62 -8.17
C LEU A 15 -14.54 0.63 -8.44
N SER A 16 -15.37 1.14 -7.52
CA SER A 16 -16.84 1.19 -7.68
C SER A 16 -17.31 1.99 -8.89
N ARG A 17 -16.43 2.79 -9.51
CA ARG A 17 -16.76 3.52 -10.75
C ARG A 17 -16.83 2.65 -12.00
N TRP A 18 -16.32 1.44 -11.94
CA TRP A 18 -16.41 0.44 -13.02
C TRP A 18 -17.40 -0.69 -12.70
N GLY A 19 -18.21 -0.50 -11.66
CA GLY A 19 -19.27 -1.45 -11.30
C GLY A 19 -20.40 -1.46 -12.33
N ASN A 20 -20.96 -2.63 -12.60
CA ASN A 20 -22.20 -2.80 -13.36
C ASN A 20 -23.41 -2.41 -12.49
N ALA A 21 -24.63 -2.66 -12.99
CA ALA A 21 -25.87 -2.36 -12.27
C ALA A 21 -26.01 -3.08 -10.90
N ARG A 22 -25.17 -4.08 -10.61
CA ARG A 22 -25.10 -4.82 -9.33
C ARG A 22 -23.90 -4.43 -8.49
N ASP A 23 -23.19 -3.35 -8.87
CA ASP A 23 -21.92 -2.92 -8.29
C ASP A 23 -20.79 -3.95 -8.41
N ASP A 24 -20.89 -4.93 -9.32
CA ASP A 24 -19.84 -5.90 -9.60
C ASP A 24 -18.95 -5.42 -10.74
N ILE A 25 -17.65 -5.72 -10.62
CA ILE A 25 -16.62 -5.37 -11.61
C ILE A 25 -16.24 -6.60 -12.40
N SER A 26 -16.33 -6.50 -13.73
CA SER A 26 -15.85 -7.54 -14.65
C SER A 26 -14.32 -7.53 -14.68
N THR A 27 -13.72 -8.64 -14.27
CA THR A 27 -12.27 -8.83 -14.28
C THR A 27 -11.87 -9.85 -15.33
N PHE A 28 -10.79 -9.55 -16.04
CA PHE A 28 -10.22 -10.43 -17.05
C PHE A 28 -8.92 -11.04 -16.54
N SER A 29 -8.81 -12.35 -16.60
CA SER A 29 -7.58 -13.06 -16.24
C SER A 29 -7.20 -14.08 -17.30
N ARG A 30 -5.90 -14.21 -17.58
CA ARG A 30 -5.37 -15.23 -18.50
C ARG A 30 -4.71 -16.34 -17.71
N LYS A 31 -5.19 -17.57 -17.85
CA LYS A 31 -4.58 -18.76 -17.26
C LYS A 31 -4.36 -19.82 -18.34
N ARG A 32 -3.13 -20.32 -18.46
CA ARG A 32 -2.75 -21.33 -19.48
C ARG A 32 -3.23 -20.97 -20.90
N GLY A 33 -3.04 -19.70 -21.29
CA GLY A 33 -3.44 -19.19 -22.60
C GLY A 33 -4.94 -18.88 -22.78
N LYS A 34 -5.81 -19.30 -21.86
CA LYS A 34 -7.26 -19.06 -21.92
C LYS A 34 -7.65 -17.81 -21.16
N LEU A 35 -8.57 -17.02 -21.71
CA LEU A 35 -9.15 -15.85 -21.07
C LEU A 35 -10.34 -16.28 -20.20
N PHE A 36 -10.36 -15.81 -18.97
CA PHE A 36 -11.46 -15.98 -18.04
C PHE A 36 -12.01 -14.60 -17.66
N VAL A 37 -13.34 -14.50 -17.67
CA VAL A 37 -14.06 -13.31 -17.20
C VAL A 37 -14.81 -13.70 -15.94
N ARG A 38 -14.67 -12.88 -14.88
CA ARG A 38 -15.40 -13.07 -13.61
C ARG A 38 -15.83 -11.73 -13.07
N GLU A 39 -16.98 -11.70 -12.44
CA GLU A 39 -17.50 -10.53 -11.72
C GLU A 39 -17.16 -10.62 -10.23
N TYR A 40 -16.75 -9.51 -9.68
CA TYR A 40 -16.39 -9.40 -8.26
C TYR A 40 -16.85 -8.07 -7.68
N ALA A 41 -17.34 -8.08 -6.46
CA ALA A 41 -17.61 -6.85 -5.73
C ALA A 41 -16.28 -6.08 -5.47
N PRO A 42 -16.26 -4.73 -5.52
CA PRO A 42 -15.06 -3.91 -5.31
C PRO A 42 -14.28 -4.24 -4.03
N ARG A 43 -14.99 -4.66 -2.99
CA ARG A 43 -14.37 -5.06 -1.70
C ARG A 43 -13.52 -6.33 -1.78
N THR A 44 -13.69 -7.15 -2.83
CA THR A 44 -13.03 -8.46 -2.93
C THR A 44 -11.82 -8.47 -3.85
N ILE A 45 -11.60 -7.37 -4.59
CA ILE A 45 -10.48 -7.22 -5.53
C ILE A 45 -9.63 -6.01 -5.19
N GLY A 46 -8.46 -5.90 -5.79
CA GLY A 46 -7.56 -4.76 -5.56
C GLY A 46 -7.02 -4.67 -4.13
N ALA A 47 -6.97 -5.80 -3.40
CA ALA A 47 -6.52 -5.86 -2.02
C ALA A 47 -5.63 -7.08 -1.76
N GLU A 48 -4.69 -6.94 -0.82
CA GLU A 48 -3.81 -8.01 -0.34
C GLU A 48 -3.75 -7.97 1.19
N ARG A 49 -3.70 -9.15 1.83
CA ARG A 49 -3.60 -9.20 3.29
C ARG A 49 -2.24 -8.73 3.76
N GLY A 50 -2.22 -7.85 4.77
CA GLY A 50 -1.02 -7.37 5.41
C GLY A 50 -0.08 -6.57 4.50
N LEU A 51 -0.54 -6.05 3.35
CA LEU A 51 0.29 -5.34 2.38
C LEU A 51 1.09 -4.19 3.02
N TYR A 52 0.43 -3.41 3.88
CA TYR A 52 1.02 -2.28 4.62
C TYR A 52 1.26 -2.59 6.09
N ALA A 53 1.08 -3.85 6.51
CA ALA A 53 1.26 -4.22 7.90
C ALA A 53 2.71 -3.99 8.34
N LEU A 54 2.86 -3.31 9.48
CA LEU A 54 4.15 -3.14 10.12
C LEU A 54 4.55 -4.44 10.83
N LYS A 55 5.82 -4.79 10.74
CA LYS A 55 6.40 -5.94 11.44
C LYS A 55 7.16 -5.48 12.69
N GLY A 56 7.15 -6.31 13.73
CA GLY A 56 7.92 -6.04 14.95
C GLY A 56 7.38 -4.89 15.81
N VAL A 57 6.12 -4.51 15.61
CA VAL A 57 5.41 -3.52 16.43
C VAL A 57 4.30 -4.20 17.24
N ALA A 58 3.76 -3.49 18.25
CA ALA A 58 2.60 -3.96 19.00
C ALA A 58 1.38 -4.14 18.08
N PRO A 59 0.48 -5.10 18.36
CA PRO A 59 -0.65 -5.45 17.48
C PRO A 59 -1.52 -4.27 17.07
N GLU A 60 -1.75 -3.30 17.96
CA GLU A 60 -2.53 -2.08 17.73
C GLU A 60 -1.92 -1.13 16.70
N HIS A 61 -0.61 -1.23 16.47
CA HIS A 61 0.12 -0.41 15.48
C HIS A 61 0.35 -1.14 14.16
N ARG A 62 0.00 -2.43 14.10
CA ARG A 62 0.24 -3.25 12.91
C ARG A 62 -0.31 -2.64 11.61
N ASN A 63 -1.50 -2.08 11.67
CA ASN A 63 -2.21 -1.51 10.52
C ASN A 63 -2.20 0.04 10.53
N ALA A 64 -1.26 0.67 11.23
CA ALA A 64 -1.18 2.12 11.35
C ALA A 64 -1.04 2.82 9.99
N ILE A 65 -0.27 2.25 9.05
CA ILE A 65 -0.11 2.84 7.70
C ILE A 65 -1.46 2.93 6.98
N GLU A 66 -2.27 1.88 7.02
CA GLU A 66 -3.59 1.89 6.37
C GLU A 66 -4.56 2.81 7.10
N ARG A 67 -4.62 2.71 8.42
CA ARG A 67 -5.58 3.42 9.26
C ARG A 67 -5.29 4.91 9.37
N ASP A 68 -4.02 5.28 9.58
CA ASP A 68 -3.64 6.62 9.99
C ASP A 68 -3.06 7.45 8.81
N PHE A 69 -2.68 6.81 7.72
CA PHE A 69 -2.10 7.48 6.57
C PHE A 69 -2.85 7.22 5.26
N MET A 70 -2.98 5.96 4.82
CA MET A 70 -3.55 5.68 3.48
C MET A 70 -5.02 6.10 3.41
N GLY A 71 -5.83 5.83 4.44
CA GLY A 71 -7.22 6.26 4.52
C GLY A 71 -7.34 7.80 4.56
N PRO A 72 -6.98 8.42 5.69
CA PRO A 72 -7.28 9.85 5.92
C PRO A 72 -6.47 10.80 5.05
N GLU A 73 -5.22 10.49 4.71
CA GLU A 73 -4.33 11.43 4.01
C GLU A 73 -4.36 11.25 2.48
N ILE A 74 -4.72 10.07 1.98
CA ILE A 74 -4.67 9.76 0.55
C ILE A 74 -6.07 9.48 0.00
N ASP A 75 -6.76 8.45 0.52
CA ASP A 75 -7.97 7.92 -0.11
C ASP A 75 -9.21 8.78 0.14
N ASP A 76 -9.41 9.29 1.36
CA ASP A 76 -10.57 10.12 1.70
C ASP A 76 -10.58 11.47 0.97
N PRO A 77 -9.46 12.23 0.92
CA PRO A 77 -9.39 13.45 0.11
C PRO A 77 -9.54 13.19 -1.39
N ALA A 78 -8.99 12.06 -1.88
CA ALA A 78 -9.13 11.67 -3.28
C ALA A 78 -10.56 11.28 -3.64
N ALA A 79 -11.29 10.64 -2.75
CA ALA A 79 -12.71 10.32 -2.95
C ALA A 79 -13.55 11.60 -3.06
N GLN A 80 -13.21 12.66 -2.32
CA GLN A 80 -13.83 13.97 -2.46
C GLN A 80 -13.49 14.61 -3.81
N ALA A 81 -12.20 14.57 -4.18
CA ALA A 81 -11.73 15.08 -5.47
C ALA A 81 -12.44 14.40 -6.64
N LEU A 82 -12.58 13.06 -6.58
CA LEU A 82 -13.27 12.30 -7.63
C LEU A 82 -14.74 12.69 -7.78
N ARG A 83 -15.45 12.97 -6.67
CA ARG A 83 -16.84 13.45 -6.74
C ARG A 83 -16.96 14.79 -7.48
N VAL A 84 -16.03 15.72 -7.26
CA VAL A 84 -16.00 17.01 -7.97
C VAL A 84 -15.67 16.80 -9.46
N LEU A 85 -14.68 15.94 -9.77
CA LEU A 85 -14.30 15.64 -11.16
C LEU A 85 -15.42 15.00 -11.98
N LEU A 86 -16.27 14.20 -11.34
CA LEU A 86 -17.41 13.53 -11.98
C LEU A 86 -18.71 14.36 -11.91
N GLY A 87 -18.67 15.50 -11.26
CA GLY A 87 -19.82 16.41 -11.14
C GLY A 87 -20.02 17.28 -12.40
N GLU A 88 -21.13 18.02 -12.42
CA GLU A 88 -21.50 18.89 -13.56
C GLU A 88 -20.61 20.12 -13.72
N LYS A 89 -19.83 20.52 -12.69
CA LYS A 89 -18.98 21.73 -12.69
C LYS A 89 -17.53 21.43 -12.33
N PRO A 90 -16.79 20.68 -13.15
CA PRO A 90 -15.38 20.37 -12.87
C PRO A 90 -14.46 21.60 -12.91
N LEU A 91 -14.91 22.75 -13.44
CA LEU A 91 -14.12 23.99 -13.49
C LEU A 91 -13.91 24.61 -12.09
N ASP A 92 -14.81 24.37 -11.14
CA ASP A 92 -14.70 24.85 -9.76
C ASP A 92 -13.90 23.86 -8.88
N PHE A 93 -12.86 23.25 -9.43
CA PHE A 93 -12.05 22.25 -8.74
C PHE A 93 -10.99 22.92 -7.84
N PRO A 94 -11.18 22.97 -6.51
CA PRO A 94 -10.27 23.64 -5.59
C PRO A 94 -8.86 23.07 -5.65
N MET A 95 -7.85 23.92 -5.49
CA MET A 95 -6.44 23.50 -5.54
C MET A 95 -6.14 22.37 -4.55
N ALA A 96 -6.69 22.41 -3.34
CA ALA A 96 -6.52 21.36 -2.34
C ALA A 96 -6.99 19.99 -2.86
N LEU A 97 -8.14 19.93 -3.54
CA LEU A 97 -8.66 18.69 -4.12
C LEU A 97 -7.86 18.25 -5.36
N ARG A 98 -7.34 19.19 -6.16
CA ARG A 98 -6.43 18.87 -7.26
C ARG A 98 -5.17 18.18 -6.73
N MET A 99 -4.57 18.75 -5.69
CA MET A 99 -3.38 18.16 -5.05
C MET A 99 -3.67 16.81 -4.39
N ALA A 100 -4.84 16.65 -3.78
CA ALA A 100 -5.28 15.36 -3.26
C ALA A 100 -5.40 14.31 -4.36
N TRP A 101 -5.99 14.69 -5.50
CA TRP A 101 -6.10 13.80 -6.66
C TRP A 101 -4.76 13.41 -7.23
N VAL A 102 -3.84 14.36 -7.39
CA VAL A 102 -2.46 14.08 -7.84
C VAL A 102 -1.74 13.13 -6.88
N ARG A 103 -1.79 13.39 -5.56
CA ARG A 103 -1.21 12.47 -4.55
C ARG A 103 -1.78 11.06 -4.65
N PHE A 104 -3.08 10.95 -4.85
CA PHE A 104 -3.73 9.67 -5.05
C PHE A 104 -3.19 8.94 -6.29
N LEU A 105 -3.16 9.61 -7.46
CA LEU A 105 -2.64 9.01 -8.69
C LEU A 105 -1.18 8.57 -8.52
N MET A 106 -0.33 9.41 -7.91
CA MET A 106 1.05 9.05 -7.61
C MET A 106 1.15 7.87 -6.65
N SER A 107 0.25 7.80 -5.65
CA SER A 107 0.21 6.66 -4.73
C SER A 107 -0.10 5.34 -5.44
N LEU A 108 -0.93 5.34 -6.49
CA LEU A 108 -1.23 4.13 -7.26
C LEU A 108 0.01 3.52 -7.92
N LEU A 109 1.00 4.33 -8.28
CA LEU A 109 2.25 3.85 -8.89
C LEU A 109 3.10 3.04 -7.90
N VAL A 110 3.06 3.38 -6.62
CA VAL A 110 3.93 2.77 -5.59
C VAL A 110 3.21 1.74 -4.72
N ARG A 111 1.87 1.81 -4.61
CA ARG A 111 1.11 0.91 -3.73
C ARG A 111 0.81 -0.48 -4.31
N LEU A 112 1.10 -0.72 -5.59
CA LEU A 112 0.96 -2.03 -6.20
C LEU A 112 1.82 -3.07 -5.45
N PRO A 113 1.31 -4.28 -5.16
CA PRO A 113 2.03 -5.27 -4.36
C PRO A 113 3.44 -5.58 -4.88
N GLY A 114 3.60 -5.69 -6.20
CA GLY A 114 4.92 -5.91 -6.83
C GLY A 114 5.89 -4.76 -6.60
N GLN A 115 5.44 -3.53 -6.80
CA GLN A 115 6.25 -2.33 -6.60
C GLN A 115 6.62 -2.16 -5.12
N LEU A 116 5.65 -2.35 -4.22
CA LEU A 116 5.91 -2.23 -2.79
C LEU A 116 6.91 -3.28 -2.29
N ARG A 117 6.83 -4.52 -2.78
CA ARG A 117 7.82 -5.56 -2.47
C ARG A 117 9.21 -5.16 -2.96
N LYS A 118 9.30 -4.63 -4.19
CA LYS A 118 10.58 -4.15 -4.73
C LYS A 118 11.14 -2.99 -3.91
N ILE A 119 10.35 -1.97 -3.60
CA ILE A 119 10.77 -0.83 -2.77
C ILE A 119 11.29 -1.31 -1.40
N LYS A 120 10.57 -2.24 -0.75
CA LYS A 120 11.00 -2.80 0.53
C LYS A 120 12.32 -3.56 0.41
N ALA A 121 12.50 -4.36 -0.63
CA ALA A 121 13.75 -5.10 -0.87
C ALA A 121 14.92 -4.15 -1.15
N ASP A 122 14.73 -3.17 -2.03
CA ASP A 122 15.75 -2.18 -2.39
C ASP A 122 16.16 -1.34 -1.15
N ALA A 123 15.19 -0.90 -0.34
CA ALA A 123 15.46 -0.16 0.89
C ALA A 123 16.22 -1.00 1.92
N THR A 124 15.84 -2.28 2.10
CA THR A 124 16.54 -3.20 2.98
C THR A 124 17.97 -3.43 2.51
N GLN A 125 18.17 -3.65 1.22
CA GLN A 125 19.50 -3.86 0.64
C GLN A 125 20.38 -2.61 0.79
N THR A 126 19.82 -1.42 0.53
CA THR A 126 20.53 -0.14 0.70
C THR A 126 20.96 0.04 2.15
N LEU A 127 20.02 -0.16 3.09
CA LEU A 127 20.31 -0.04 4.52
C LEU A 127 21.43 -1.03 4.93
N ALA A 128 21.31 -2.30 4.52
CA ALA A 128 22.32 -3.31 4.83
C ALA A 128 23.70 -2.94 4.27
N THR A 129 23.74 -2.41 3.05
CA THR A 129 24.99 -1.98 2.39
C THR A 129 25.63 -0.79 3.12
N GLU A 130 24.84 0.22 3.47
CA GLU A 130 25.36 1.40 4.17
C GLU A 130 25.85 1.06 5.58
N MET A 131 25.13 0.21 6.29
CA MET A 131 25.55 -0.21 7.63
C MET A 131 26.76 -1.19 7.59
N ALA A 132 26.94 -1.95 6.50
CA ALA A 132 28.15 -2.74 6.31
C ALA A 132 29.41 -1.89 6.08
N ARG A 133 29.22 -0.67 5.51
CA ARG A 133 30.30 0.32 5.36
C ARG A 133 30.67 1.01 6.67
N ARG A 134 29.74 1.05 7.63
CA ARG A 134 29.87 1.71 8.93
C ARG A 134 29.36 0.80 10.03
N PRO A 135 30.09 -0.31 10.32
CA PRO A 135 29.65 -1.26 11.35
C PRO A 135 29.52 -0.61 12.75
N GLU A 136 30.28 0.45 13.01
CA GLU A 136 30.21 1.25 14.23
C GLU A 136 28.83 1.92 14.41
N ASP A 137 28.13 2.27 13.35
CA ASP A 137 26.78 2.88 13.45
C ASP A 137 25.77 1.85 13.99
N TYR A 138 25.90 0.57 13.60
CA TYR A 138 25.05 -0.49 14.15
C TYR A 138 25.39 -0.81 15.60
N GLU A 139 26.66 -0.85 15.96
CA GLU A 139 27.11 -1.10 17.33
C GLU A 139 26.57 -0.03 18.31
N GLN A 140 26.48 1.23 17.88
CA GLN A 140 25.95 2.32 18.71
C GLN A 140 24.45 2.17 19.04
N ILE A 141 23.66 1.56 18.15
CA ILE A 141 22.21 1.43 18.31
C ILE A 141 21.78 0.02 18.75
N ARG A 142 22.69 -0.96 18.68
CA ARG A 142 22.45 -2.36 19.02
C ARG A 142 22.16 -2.51 20.51
N ARG A 143 21.12 -3.25 20.84
CA ARG A 143 20.85 -3.68 22.22
C ARG A 143 21.67 -4.95 22.55
N PRO A 144 21.95 -5.21 23.83
CA PRO A 144 22.70 -6.42 24.23
C PRO A 144 22.05 -7.74 23.77
N THR A 145 20.74 -7.75 23.54
CA THR A 145 19.96 -8.91 23.11
C THR A 145 19.80 -9.00 21.58
N ASP A 146 20.24 -7.99 20.85
CA ASP A 146 20.15 -7.99 19.39
C ASP A 146 21.33 -8.78 18.78
N PRO A 147 21.15 -9.38 17.59
CA PRO A 147 22.21 -10.08 16.89
C PRO A 147 23.48 -9.24 16.67
N PRO A 148 24.66 -9.85 16.56
CA PRO A 148 25.93 -9.13 16.42
C PRO A 148 26.04 -8.31 15.12
N THR A 149 25.30 -8.68 14.07
CA THR A 149 25.32 -7.93 12.80
C THR A 149 23.94 -7.44 12.42
N LEU A 150 23.88 -6.32 11.68
CA LEU A 150 22.63 -5.78 11.16
C LEU A 150 21.92 -6.80 10.25
N MET A 151 22.66 -7.57 9.44
CA MET A 151 22.07 -8.58 8.57
C MET A 151 21.33 -9.67 9.35
N GLU A 152 21.94 -10.17 10.41
CA GLU A 152 21.28 -11.13 11.31
C GLU A 152 20.06 -10.52 11.99
N PHE A 153 20.14 -9.25 12.42
CA PHE A 153 19.03 -8.53 13.00
C PHE A 153 17.86 -8.39 12.01
N LEU A 154 18.12 -8.00 10.75
CA LEU A 154 17.12 -7.90 9.70
C LEU A 154 16.49 -9.26 9.38
N HIS A 155 17.31 -10.32 9.28
CA HIS A 155 16.85 -11.69 9.08
C HIS A 155 15.93 -12.17 10.22
N ALA A 156 16.33 -11.95 11.47
CA ALA A 156 15.52 -12.32 12.64
C ALA A 156 14.16 -11.63 12.67
N ARG A 157 14.04 -10.45 12.03
CA ARG A 157 12.78 -9.71 11.89
C ARG A 157 12.03 -9.97 10.59
N GLY A 158 12.52 -10.90 9.76
CA GLY A 158 11.93 -11.23 8.46
C GLY A 158 11.97 -10.05 7.48
N LEU A 159 12.98 -9.21 7.58
CA LEU A 159 13.26 -8.05 6.71
C LEU A 159 14.49 -8.29 5.83
N GLY A 160 15.19 -9.41 6.00
CA GLY A 160 16.29 -9.83 5.14
C GLY A 160 15.81 -10.26 3.74
N PRO A 161 16.73 -10.28 2.76
CA PRO A 161 16.49 -10.81 1.43
C PRO A 161 16.13 -12.30 1.47
#